data_d54195b87cf649f972b01a9b76b66522
#
_entry.id   d54195b87cf649f972b01a9b76b66522
#
_cell.length_a   1.000
_cell.length_b   1.000
_cell.length_c   1.000
_cell.angle_alpha   90.00
_cell.angle_beta   90.00
_cell.angle_gamma   90.00
#
_symmetry.space_group_name_H-M   'P 1'
#
loop_
_entity.id
_entity.type
_entity.pdbx_description
1 polymer ?
#
loop_
_entity_poly.entity_id
_entity_poly.type
_entity_poly.pdbx_seq_one_letter_code
_entity_poly.pdbx_strand_id
1 'polypeptide(L)'
;MTSRPKARLVAVLGALVLASSHTAPAAAQQAPKRLLFLTHAGLYKHSSLGPAEAAVTAWGRDAGFEVTALQGYVQEAPSLDLSMVTAEYLAGFDGVMMMTNGNLPMSPAQRQALVDFVRNGGGLVGVHNAALTFYDFPEFGEVLGGYFRRAIRQRHLFVLRVEDREHPATRMLGPSWPIVDELYQYGTAPWGADRPEENVDVLFGNRIPMGFSRDRVRVLMSIDTELTDLDGLEEIVRGGDYPQSWVREYGRGRSFYTSLGHRDDIWSNDPVFRAHVVGGIRWALGLEDGDATPRGAR
;
A
#
# COMPACT_ATOMS: atom_id res chain seq x y z
N MET A 1 -10.34 -66.80 78.79
CA MET A 1 -11.21 -65.72 78.24
C MET A 1 -10.37 -64.89 77.31
N THR A 2 -10.49 -65.15 76.05
CA THR A 2 -9.69 -64.45 74.99
C THR A 2 -10.62 -63.77 74.05
N SER A 3 -10.63 -62.43 74.08
CA SER A 3 -11.41 -61.60 73.19
C SER A 3 -10.68 -61.36 71.86
N ARG A 4 -11.33 -61.72 70.80
CA ARG A 4 -10.83 -61.40 69.37
C ARG A 4 -11.24 -59.99 69.00
N PRO A 5 -10.37 -59.22 68.34
CA PRO A 5 -10.73 -57.91 67.76
C PRO A 5 -11.43 -58.08 66.42
N LYS A 6 -12.48 -57.30 66.20
CA LYS A 6 -13.17 -57.22 64.90
C LYS A 6 -12.42 -56.30 63.94
N ALA A 7 -12.08 -56.84 62.79
CA ALA A 7 -11.53 -56.05 61.69
C ALA A 7 -12.63 -55.24 61.01
N ARG A 8 -12.45 -53.93 60.89
CA ARG A 8 -13.29 -53.01 60.07
C ARG A 8 -12.69 -52.91 58.66
N LEU A 9 -13.51 -53.32 57.70
CA LEU A 9 -13.21 -53.18 56.29
C LEU A 9 -13.53 -51.74 55.89
N VAL A 10 -12.53 -50.95 55.46
CA VAL A 10 -12.72 -49.61 54.90
C VAL A 10 -12.76 -49.75 53.38
N ALA A 11 -13.91 -49.51 52.77
CA ALA A 11 -14.07 -49.47 51.33
C ALA A 11 -13.62 -48.07 50.82
N VAL A 12 -12.54 -48.02 50.03
CA VAL A 12 -12.10 -46.81 49.36
C VAL A 12 -12.79 -46.78 47.98
N LEU A 13 -13.79 -45.88 47.85
CA LEU A 13 -14.34 -45.57 46.52
C LEU A 13 -13.34 -44.66 45.77
N GLY A 14 -12.67 -45.20 44.76
CA GLY A 14 -11.91 -44.41 43.80
C GLY A 14 -12.84 -43.75 42.81
N ALA A 15 -12.97 -42.42 42.89
CA ALA A 15 -13.65 -41.62 41.86
C ALA A 15 -12.74 -41.47 40.64
N LEU A 16 -13.09 -42.14 39.55
CA LEU A 16 -12.43 -41.95 38.23
C LEU A 16 -12.91 -40.63 37.64
N VAL A 17 -12.05 -39.58 37.68
CA VAL A 17 -12.27 -38.31 36.97
C VAL A 17 -11.90 -38.51 35.51
N LEU A 18 -12.91 -38.69 34.65
CA LEU A 18 -12.71 -38.64 33.19
C LEU A 18 -12.46 -37.17 32.77
N ALA A 19 -11.23 -36.81 32.57
CA ALA A 19 -10.83 -35.54 31.96
C ALA A 19 -11.23 -35.55 30.48
N SER A 20 -12.35 -34.94 30.15
CA SER A 20 -12.76 -34.68 28.77
C SER A 20 -11.85 -33.62 28.20
N SER A 21 -10.83 -34.01 27.42
CA SER A 21 -10.02 -33.10 26.63
C SER A 21 -10.88 -32.51 25.50
N HIS A 22 -11.42 -31.32 25.73
CA HIS A 22 -12.01 -30.51 24.67
C HIS A 22 -10.87 -29.97 23.80
N THR A 23 -10.56 -30.65 22.69
CA THR A 23 -9.77 -30.06 21.62
C THR A 23 -10.61 -28.94 20.99
N ALA A 24 -10.24 -27.69 21.26
CA ALA A 24 -10.80 -26.56 20.54
C ALA A 24 -10.60 -26.83 19.04
N PRO A 25 -11.61 -26.58 18.17
CA PRO A 25 -11.42 -26.72 16.74
C PRO A 25 -10.29 -25.77 16.33
N ALA A 26 -9.29 -26.30 15.61
CA ALA A 26 -8.26 -25.48 14.99
C ALA A 26 -9.00 -24.45 14.12
N ALA A 27 -8.78 -23.15 14.39
CA ALA A 27 -9.34 -22.09 13.56
C ALA A 27 -8.92 -22.39 12.11
N ALA A 28 -9.90 -22.58 11.24
CA ALA A 28 -9.64 -22.82 9.83
C ALA A 28 -8.77 -21.67 9.32
N GLN A 29 -7.55 -21.96 8.90
CA GLN A 29 -6.61 -20.96 8.41
C GLN A 29 -7.24 -20.35 7.16
N GLN A 30 -7.57 -19.07 7.23
CA GLN A 30 -8.20 -18.36 6.12
C GLN A 30 -7.25 -18.45 4.91
N ALA A 31 -7.78 -18.75 3.72
CA ALA A 31 -6.99 -18.80 2.51
C ALA A 31 -6.28 -17.45 2.29
N PRO A 32 -5.04 -17.46 1.81
CA PRO A 32 -4.30 -16.23 1.58
C PRO A 32 -5.04 -15.34 0.58
N LYS A 33 -4.99 -14.03 0.78
CA LYS A 33 -5.50 -13.04 -0.15
C LYS A 33 -4.66 -13.02 -1.43
N ARG A 34 -5.28 -12.74 -2.57
CA ARG A 34 -4.62 -12.73 -3.88
C ARG A 34 -4.35 -11.30 -4.32
N LEU A 35 -3.08 -10.97 -4.49
CA LEU A 35 -2.60 -9.65 -4.93
C LEU A 35 -2.04 -9.74 -6.35
N LEU A 36 -2.63 -9.00 -7.28
CA LEU A 36 -2.04 -8.75 -8.59
C LEU A 36 -1.05 -7.60 -8.48
N PHE A 37 0.21 -7.81 -8.86
CA PHE A 37 1.22 -6.77 -8.85
C PHE A 37 1.65 -6.40 -10.27
N LEU A 38 1.34 -5.17 -10.69
CA LEU A 38 1.67 -4.62 -12.01
C LEU A 38 2.91 -3.72 -11.90
N THR A 39 3.96 -4.06 -12.68
CA THR A 39 5.20 -3.28 -12.77
C THR A 39 5.44 -2.82 -14.21
N HIS A 40 4.43 -2.17 -14.80
CA HIS A 40 4.48 -1.71 -16.19
C HIS A 40 5.02 -0.29 -16.28
N ALA A 41 6.11 -0.11 -17.01
CA ALA A 41 6.77 1.17 -17.20
C ALA A 41 6.55 1.68 -18.63
N GLY A 42 5.58 2.58 -18.80
CA GLY A 42 5.25 3.20 -20.08
C GLY A 42 6.09 4.44 -20.41
N LEU A 43 6.85 4.97 -19.44
CA LEU A 43 7.69 6.16 -19.59
C LEU A 43 9.14 5.88 -19.18
N TYR A 44 9.35 5.53 -17.92
CA TYR A 44 10.67 5.33 -17.34
C TYR A 44 10.70 4.04 -16.53
N LYS A 45 11.60 3.12 -16.85
CA LYS A 45 11.82 1.89 -16.11
C LYS A 45 12.70 2.15 -14.90
N HIS A 46 12.12 2.13 -13.71
CA HIS A 46 12.88 2.19 -12.46
C HIS A 46 13.64 0.88 -12.23
N SER A 47 14.89 0.99 -11.78
CA SER A 47 15.70 -0.18 -11.40
C SER A 47 15.06 -0.97 -10.26
N SER A 48 14.30 -0.30 -9.40
CA SER A 48 13.62 -0.90 -8.25
C SER A 48 12.42 -1.79 -8.58
N LEU A 49 11.93 -1.87 -9.83
CA LEU A 49 10.79 -2.72 -10.20
C LEU A 49 11.04 -4.20 -9.89
N GLY A 50 12.17 -4.76 -10.33
CA GLY A 50 12.52 -6.15 -10.05
C GLY A 50 12.73 -6.44 -8.56
N PRO A 51 13.53 -5.65 -7.83
CA PRO A 51 13.63 -5.73 -6.37
C PRO A 51 12.28 -5.67 -5.66
N ALA A 52 11.35 -4.79 -6.08
CA ALA A 52 10.01 -4.68 -5.52
C ALA A 52 9.20 -5.96 -5.71
N GLU A 53 9.19 -6.53 -6.92
CA GLU A 53 8.49 -7.79 -7.20
C GLU A 53 9.00 -8.95 -6.36
N ALA A 54 10.32 -9.11 -6.29
CA ALA A 54 10.95 -10.16 -5.49
C ALA A 54 10.62 -9.99 -4.00
N ALA A 55 10.72 -8.76 -3.48
CA ALA A 55 10.47 -8.45 -2.10
C ALA A 55 9.00 -8.69 -1.71
N VAL A 56 8.04 -8.12 -2.44
CA VAL A 56 6.61 -8.24 -2.13
C VAL A 56 6.14 -9.69 -2.25
N THR A 57 6.65 -10.45 -3.24
CA THR A 57 6.36 -11.88 -3.38
C THR A 57 6.88 -12.68 -2.17
N ALA A 58 8.08 -12.36 -1.69
CA ALA A 58 8.64 -13.02 -0.51
C ALA A 58 7.86 -12.65 0.76
N TRP A 59 7.51 -11.37 0.95
CA TRP A 59 6.80 -10.88 2.12
C TRP A 59 5.38 -11.44 2.25
N GLY A 60 4.70 -11.66 1.11
CA GLY A 60 3.33 -12.16 1.07
C GLY A 60 3.14 -13.48 1.79
N ARG A 61 4.15 -14.38 1.72
CA ARG A 61 4.10 -15.71 2.34
C ARG A 61 3.82 -15.67 3.84
N ASP A 62 4.43 -14.69 4.54
CA ASP A 62 4.28 -14.52 5.98
C ASP A 62 3.18 -13.50 6.33
N ALA A 63 2.77 -12.70 5.35
CA ALA A 63 1.84 -11.58 5.55
C ALA A 63 0.39 -11.91 5.20
N GLY A 64 0.10 -13.15 4.77
CA GLY A 64 -1.27 -13.63 4.52
C GLY A 64 -1.79 -13.30 3.12
N PHE A 65 -0.89 -13.09 2.14
CA PHE A 65 -1.29 -12.91 0.75
C PHE A 65 -0.31 -13.59 -0.23
N GLU A 66 -0.83 -13.93 -1.40
CA GLU A 66 -0.07 -14.46 -2.53
C GLU A 66 0.00 -13.44 -3.65
N VAL A 67 1.13 -13.38 -4.35
CA VAL A 67 1.40 -12.39 -5.38
C VAL A 67 1.46 -13.03 -6.77
N THR A 68 0.71 -12.47 -7.70
CA THR A 68 0.88 -12.69 -9.15
C THR A 68 1.48 -11.41 -9.72
N ALA A 69 2.74 -11.44 -10.16
CA ALA A 69 3.39 -10.29 -10.77
C ALA A 69 3.28 -10.33 -12.29
N LEU A 70 2.92 -9.19 -12.90
CA LEU A 70 2.94 -8.95 -14.33
C LEU A 70 3.84 -7.77 -14.64
N GLN A 71 4.75 -7.97 -15.58
CA GLN A 71 5.78 -6.98 -15.99
C GLN A 71 5.55 -6.54 -17.43
N GLY A 72 5.91 -5.30 -17.73
CA GLY A 72 5.98 -4.81 -19.09
C GLY A 72 6.70 -3.48 -19.19
N TYR A 73 7.57 -3.33 -20.20
CA TYR A 73 8.42 -2.16 -20.34
C TYR A 73 8.41 -1.64 -21.76
N VAL A 74 8.41 -0.33 -21.93
CA VAL A 74 8.58 0.29 -23.24
C VAL A 74 9.95 -0.06 -23.80
N GLN A 75 10.00 -0.54 -25.07
CA GLN A 75 11.22 -0.86 -25.81
C GLN A 75 12.08 -1.97 -25.19
N GLU A 76 11.54 -2.75 -24.27
CA GLU A 76 12.25 -3.87 -23.65
C GLU A 76 11.38 -5.13 -23.66
N ALA A 77 11.98 -6.26 -23.33
CA ALA A 77 11.25 -7.50 -23.03
C ALA A 77 11.18 -7.69 -21.50
N PRO A 78 10.02 -8.10 -20.95
CA PRO A 78 8.76 -8.34 -21.65
C PRO A 78 8.12 -7.05 -22.17
N SER A 79 7.43 -7.13 -23.30
CA SER A 79 6.75 -5.99 -23.92
C SER A 79 5.61 -5.47 -23.05
N LEU A 80 5.26 -4.20 -23.25
CA LEU A 80 4.14 -3.58 -22.54
C LEU A 80 2.81 -4.15 -23.06
N ASP A 81 2.29 -5.18 -22.42
CA ASP A 81 1.02 -5.83 -22.75
C ASP A 81 0.17 -6.01 -21.49
N LEU A 82 -1.02 -5.43 -21.51
CA LEU A 82 -2.01 -5.49 -20.42
C LEU A 82 -3.36 -6.03 -20.93
N SER A 83 -3.41 -6.62 -22.14
CA SER A 83 -4.64 -7.13 -22.76
C SER A 83 -5.39 -8.13 -21.89
N MET A 84 -4.69 -8.88 -21.05
CA MET A 84 -5.26 -9.85 -20.12
C MET A 84 -5.94 -9.23 -18.90
N VAL A 85 -5.65 -7.97 -18.55
CA VAL A 85 -6.20 -7.32 -17.36
C VAL A 85 -7.63 -6.84 -17.65
N THR A 86 -8.56 -7.80 -17.67
CA THR A 86 -10.00 -7.58 -17.86
C THR A 86 -10.74 -7.62 -16.52
N ALA A 87 -12.03 -7.31 -16.52
CA ALA A 87 -12.87 -7.42 -15.32
C ALA A 87 -12.91 -8.86 -14.78
N GLU A 88 -12.99 -9.86 -15.68
CA GLU A 88 -12.97 -11.28 -15.31
C GLU A 88 -11.64 -11.68 -14.68
N TYR A 89 -10.54 -11.19 -15.23
CA TYR A 89 -9.22 -11.47 -14.68
C TYR A 89 -9.05 -10.85 -13.30
N LEU A 90 -9.46 -9.57 -13.15
CA LEU A 90 -9.42 -8.87 -11.88
C LEU A 90 -10.28 -9.53 -10.79
N ALA A 91 -11.41 -10.14 -11.17
CA ALA A 91 -12.27 -10.87 -10.22
C ALA A 91 -11.55 -12.05 -9.53
N GLY A 92 -10.43 -12.51 -10.08
CA GLY A 92 -9.58 -13.52 -9.46
C GLY A 92 -8.67 -13.01 -8.32
N PHE A 93 -8.72 -11.72 -7.98
CA PHE A 93 -7.85 -11.10 -6.99
C PHE A 93 -8.64 -10.37 -5.91
N ASP A 94 -8.02 -10.14 -4.77
CA ASP A 94 -8.55 -9.31 -3.68
C ASP A 94 -8.00 -7.88 -3.75
N GLY A 95 -6.87 -7.67 -4.41
CA GLY A 95 -6.27 -6.36 -4.60
C GLY A 95 -5.33 -6.29 -5.80
N VAL A 96 -5.07 -5.06 -6.22
CA VAL A 96 -4.09 -4.72 -7.26
C VAL A 96 -3.05 -3.79 -6.66
N MET A 97 -1.78 -4.14 -6.80
CA MET A 97 -0.65 -3.27 -6.50
C MET A 97 -0.07 -2.75 -7.80
N MET A 98 0.23 -1.47 -7.84
CA MET A 98 0.78 -0.81 -9.01
C MET A 98 2.06 -0.07 -8.66
N MET A 99 3.13 -0.38 -9.37
CA MET A 99 4.36 0.39 -9.44
C MET A 99 4.62 0.67 -10.92
N THR A 100 3.78 1.55 -11.48
CA THR A 100 3.61 1.76 -12.91
C THR A 100 3.72 3.23 -13.28
N ASN A 101 3.93 3.54 -14.56
CA ASN A 101 3.88 4.92 -15.04
C ASN A 101 3.45 5.00 -16.50
N GLY A 102 2.96 6.17 -16.88
CA GLY A 102 2.50 6.47 -18.24
C GLY A 102 1.05 6.09 -18.50
N ASN A 103 0.58 6.47 -19.68
CA ASN A 103 -0.73 6.08 -20.19
C ASN A 103 -0.63 4.66 -20.77
N LEU A 104 -0.69 3.68 -19.87
CA LEU A 104 -0.51 2.27 -20.23
C LEU A 104 -1.52 1.81 -21.29
N PRO A 105 -1.18 0.83 -22.15
CA PRO A 105 -2.00 0.38 -23.26
C PRO A 105 -3.18 -0.50 -22.78
N MET A 106 -4.06 0.10 -22.00
CA MET A 106 -5.32 -0.47 -21.56
C MET A 106 -6.47 0.22 -22.29
N SER A 107 -7.43 -0.58 -22.77
CA SER A 107 -8.66 -0.04 -23.34
C SER A 107 -9.45 0.74 -22.28
N PRO A 108 -10.36 1.65 -22.70
CA PRO A 108 -11.25 2.34 -21.76
C PRO A 108 -12.02 1.39 -20.84
N ALA A 109 -12.45 0.24 -21.37
CA ALA A 109 -13.17 -0.78 -20.59
C ALA A 109 -12.28 -1.42 -19.51
N GLN A 110 -11.01 -1.67 -19.79
CA GLN A 110 -10.06 -2.22 -18.81
C GLN A 110 -9.74 -1.21 -17.72
N ARG A 111 -9.51 0.07 -18.06
CA ARG A 111 -9.29 1.15 -17.09
C ARG A 111 -10.51 1.33 -16.18
N GLN A 112 -11.72 1.31 -16.77
CA GLN A 112 -12.95 1.36 -16.01
C GLN A 112 -13.13 0.12 -15.11
N ALA A 113 -12.79 -1.08 -15.61
CA ALA A 113 -12.81 -2.30 -14.81
C ALA A 113 -11.90 -2.22 -13.57
N LEU A 114 -10.72 -1.61 -13.69
CA LEU A 114 -9.83 -1.40 -12.56
C LEU A 114 -10.46 -0.46 -11.50
N VAL A 115 -11.07 0.64 -11.93
CA VAL A 115 -11.78 1.57 -11.03
C VAL A 115 -12.98 0.89 -10.37
N ASP A 116 -13.77 0.15 -11.15
CA ASP A 116 -14.94 -0.56 -10.64
C ASP A 116 -14.56 -1.72 -9.72
N PHE A 117 -13.44 -2.39 -9.95
CA PHE A 117 -12.88 -3.40 -9.05
C PHE A 117 -12.67 -2.82 -7.66
N VAL A 118 -12.03 -1.66 -7.55
CA VAL A 118 -11.84 -0.99 -6.26
C VAL A 118 -13.17 -0.51 -5.69
N ARG A 119 -14.00 0.17 -6.48
CA ARG A 119 -15.33 0.65 -6.05
C ARG A 119 -16.19 -0.48 -5.47
N ASN A 120 -16.04 -1.71 -5.97
CA ASN A 120 -16.79 -2.87 -5.56
C ASN A 120 -16.17 -3.67 -4.40
N GLY A 121 -15.07 -3.22 -3.81
CA GLY A 121 -14.48 -3.80 -2.60
C GLY A 121 -13.07 -4.34 -2.74
N GLY A 122 -12.47 -4.27 -3.93
CA GLY A 122 -11.06 -4.61 -4.14
C GLY A 122 -10.10 -3.59 -3.52
N GLY A 123 -8.89 -4.02 -3.18
CA GLY A 123 -7.82 -3.16 -2.69
C GLY A 123 -6.99 -2.56 -3.84
N LEU A 124 -6.58 -1.29 -3.71
CA LEU A 124 -5.54 -0.69 -4.54
C LEU A 124 -4.33 -0.34 -3.67
N VAL A 125 -3.15 -0.70 -4.13
CA VAL A 125 -1.88 -0.32 -3.52
C VAL A 125 -1.05 0.40 -4.57
N GLY A 126 -0.88 1.70 -4.43
CA GLY A 126 -0.01 2.50 -5.28
C GLY A 126 1.35 2.71 -4.62
N VAL A 127 2.42 2.46 -5.34
CA VAL A 127 3.78 2.67 -4.83
C VAL A 127 4.55 3.53 -5.80
N HIS A 128 5.26 4.50 -5.24
CA HIS A 128 6.19 5.36 -5.93
C HIS A 128 5.59 5.94 -7.22
N ASN A 129 6.05 5.48 -8.36
CA ASN A 129 5.64 5.96 -9.69
C ASN A 129 4.20 5.62 -10.09
N ALA A 130 3.43 4.94 -9.27
CA ALA A 130 2.00 4.74 -9.52
C ALA A 130 1.23 6.06 -9.69
N ALA A 131 1.67 7.13 -9.03
CA ALA A 131 1.10 8.46 -9.17
C ALA A 131 1.37 9.12 -10.54
N LEU A 132 2.21 8.50 -11.39
CA LEU A 132 2.47 8.91 -12.78
C LEU A 132 1.67 8.10 -13.80
N THR A 133 0.67 7.35 -13.38
CA THR A 133 -0.10 6.45 -14.25
C THR A 133 -1.41 7.09 -14.65
N PHE A 134 -1.79 6.96 -15.95
CA PHE A 134 -3.09 7.35 -16.48
C PHE A 134 -3.47 8.84 -16.31
N TYR A 135 -2.61 9.75 -16.70
CA TYR A 135 -2.94 11.19 -16.72
C TYR A 135 -4.11 11.52 -17.67
N ASP A 136 -4.38 10.65 -18.64
CA ASP A 136 -5.51 10.74 -19.56
C ASP A 136 -6.81 10.08 -19.03
N PHE A 137 -6.81 9.62 -17.76
CA PHE A 137 -7.94 8.96 -17.12
C PHE A 137 -8.09 9.42 -15.66
N PRO A 138 -8.71 10.59 -15.42
CA PRO A 138 -8.81 11.22 -14.10
C PRO A 138 -9.43 10.36 -13.00
N GLU A 139 -10.31 9.42 -13.37
CA GLU A 139 -10.97 8.51 -12.43
C GLU A 139 -9.95 7.64 -11.68
N PHE A 140 -8.82 7.32 -12.30
CA PHE A 140 -7.74 6.61 -11.60
C PHE A 140 -7.13 7.47 -10.49
N GLY A 141 -6.91 8.76 -10.75
CA GLY A 141 -6.44 9.69 -9.73
C GLY A 141 -7.43 9.86 -8.58
N GLU A 142 -8.74 9.76 -8.86
CA GLU A 142 -9.74 9.72 -7.80
C GLU A 142 -9.62 8.50 -6.91
N VAL A 143 -9.29 7.34 -7.45
CA VAL A 143 -9.04 6.12 -6.65
C VAL A 143 -7.74 6.25 -5.87
N LEU A 144 -6.65 6.68 -6.53
CA LEU A 144 -5.31 6.75 -5.93
C LEU A 144 -5.19 7.88 -4.89
N GLY A 145 -5.84 9.02 -5.13
CA GLY A 145 -5.84 10.18 -4.24
C GLY A 145 -4.97 11.35 -4.70
N GLY A 146 -4.24 11.23 -5.82
CA GLY A 146 -3.44 12.32 -6.36
C GLY A 146 -2.52 11.90 -7.50
N TYR A 147 -2.06 12.89 -8.26
CA TYR A 147 -1.11 12.70 -9.34
C TYR A 147 0.23 13.37 -9.03
N PHE A 148 1.31 12.72 -9.45
CA PHE A 148 2.67 13.25 -9.40
C PHE A 148 2.77 14.57 -10.18
N ARG A 149 3.50 15.53 -9.64
CA ARG A 149 3.83 16.78 -10.29
C ARG A 149 5.33 16.89 -10.57
N ARG A 150 6.15 16.58 -9.58
CA ARG A 150 7.61 16.54 -9.71
C ARG A 150 8.25 15.67 -8.64
N ALA A 151 9.43 15.17 -8.92
CA ALA A 151 10.33 14.63 -7.90
C ALA A 151 11.02 15.79 -7.15
N ILE A 152 11.22 15.63 -5.86
CA ILE A 152 11.89 16.65 -5.04
C ILE A 152 13.40 16.50 -5.17
N ARG A 153 13.93 15.34 -4.88
CA ARG A 153 15.35 15.00 -5.08
C ARG A 153 15.55 13.50 -4.96
N GLN A 154 16.39 12.95 -5.83
CA GLN A 154 16.84 11.58 -5.70
C GLN A 154 17.89 11.47 -4.60
N ARG A 155 17.78 10.44 -3.74
CA ARG A 155 18.77 10.10 -2.72
C ARG A 155 19.09 11.22 -1.71
N HIS A 156 18.09 11.98 -1.29
CA HIS A 156 18.19 12.91 -0.18
C HIS A 156 17.72 12.26 1.13
N LEU A 157 18.32 12.62 2.25
CA LEU A 157 17.85 12.22 3.58
C LEU A 157 16.68 13.11 3.99
N PHE A 158 15.48 12.58 3.89
CA PHE A 158 14.28 13.24 4.41
C PHE A 158 13.95 12.72 5.80
N VAL A 159 13.36 13.58 6.62
CA VAL A 159 12.68 13.16 7.84
C VAL A 159 11.18 13.21 7.59
N LEU A 160 10.52 12.07 7.64
CA LEU A 160 9.07 12.00 7.51
C LEU A 160 8.42 12.18 8.88
N ARG A 161 7.44 13.08 8.98
CA ARG A 161 6.52 13.18 10.10
C ARG A 161 5.46 12.11 9.97
N VAL A 162 5.30 11.28 10.99
CA VAL A 162 4.23 10.27 11.05
C VAL A 162 2.98 10.92 11.63
N GLU A 163 1.99 11.16 10.77
CA GLU A 163 0.76 11.86 11.12
C GLU A 163 -0.30 10.95 11.74
N ASP A 164 -0.28 9.68 11.35
CA ASP A 164 -1.12 8.64 11.91
C ASP A 164 -0.26 7.49 12.44
N ARG A 165 -0.25 7.29 13.74
CA ARG A 165 0.52 6.25 14.42
C ARG A 165 -0.29 5.02 14.82
N GLU A 166 -1.55 4.99 14.43
CA GLU A 166 -2.46 3.88 14.74
C GLU A 166 -2.71 3.00 13.52
N HIS A 167 -2.55 3.58 12.32
CA HIS A 167 -2.80 2.87 11.07
C HIS A 167 -1.79 1.73 10.85
N PRO A 168 -2.21 0.54 10.32
CA PRO A 168 -1.33 -0.62 10.09
C PRO A 168 -0.04 -0.31 9.33
N ALA A 169 -0.09 0.63 8.38
CA ALA A 169 1.08 1.02 7.59
C ALA A 169 2.11 1.86 8.37
N THR A 170 1.77 2.41 9.54
CA THR A 170 2.62 3.38 10.25
C THR A 170 2.73 3.14 11.76
N ARG A 171 1.93 2.25 12.33
CA ARG A 171 1.92 2.00 13.79
C ARG A 171 3.25 1.49 14.36
N MET A 172 4.13 0.93 13.52
CA MET A 172 5.47 0.51 13.92
C MET A 172 6.47 1.67 13.98
N LEU A 173 6.09 2.85 13.48
CA LEU A 173 6.95 4.02 13.40
C LEU A 173 6.84 4.86 14.69
N GLY A 174 7.95 5.55 15.01
CA GLY A 174 7.94 6.67 15.96
C GLY A 174 7.20 7.89 15.39
N PRO A 175 7.31 9.06 16.04
CA PRO A 175 6.72 10.31 15.54
C PRO A 175 7.37 10.80 14.24
N SER A 176 8.60 10.35 13.96
CA SER A 176 9.35 10.68 12.76
C SER A 176 10.14 9.46 12.24
N TRP A 177 10.36 9.45 10.92
CA TRP A 177 11.11 8.41 10.24
C TRP A 177 12.10 9.02 9.25
N PRO A 178 13.42 9.01 9.54
CA PRO A 178 14.45 9.42 8.59
C PRO A 178 14.63 8.35 7.52
N ILE A 179 14.58 8.75 6.26
CA ILE A 179 14.76 7.86 5.10
C ILE A 179 15.49 8.57 3.97
N VAL A 180 16.36 7.85 3.28
CA VAL A 180 16.93 8.31 2.01
C VAL A 180 16.16 7.68 0.88
N ASP A 181 15.43 8.50 0.12
CA ASP A 181 14.69 8.06 -1.07
C ASP A 181 14.41 9.25 -1.99
N GLU A 182 13.76 9.03 -3.12
CA GLU A 182 13.16 10.08 -3.94
C GLU A 182 11.73 10.33 -3.47
N LEU A 183 11.42 11.56 -3.09
CA LEU A 183 10.08 11.95 -2.67
C LEU A 183 9.39 12.82 -3.73
N TYR A 184 8.07 12.92 -3.63
CA TYR A 184 7.24 13.55 -4.64
C TYR A 184 6.50 14.79 -4.13
N GLN A 185 6.25 15.71 -5.06
CA GLN A 185 5.18 16.69 -4.97
C GLN A 185 4.04 16.31 -5.88
N TYR A 186 2.84 16.68 -5.49
CA TYR A 186 1.61 16.37 -6.22
C TYR A 186 0.99 17.65 -6.78
N GLY A 187 0.12 17.49 -7.78
CA GLY A 187 -0.59 18.61 -8.36
C GLY A 187 -1.41 19.38 -7.34
N THR A 188 -1.53 20.68 -7.53
CA THR A 188 -2.24 21.61 -6.63
C THR A 188 -3.57 22.10 -7.22
N ALA A 189 -3.91 21.69 -8.46
CA ALA A 189 -5.20 22.02 -9.05
C ALA A 189 -6.34 21.59 -8.12
N PRO A 190 -7.43 22.37 -8.03
CA PRO A 190 -8.60 21.96 -7.31
C PRO A 190 -9.08 20.59 -7.80
N TRP A 191 -9.57 19.77 -6.88
CA TRP A 191 -10.03 18.42 -7.20
C TRP A 191 -11.13 18.47 -8.27
N GLY A 192 -10.94 17.69 -9.35
CA GLY A 192 -11.86 17.67 -10.49
C GLY A 192 -11.80 18.89 -11.39
N ALA A 193 -10.90 19.85 -11.16
CA ALA A 193 -10.73 21.01 -12.02
C ALA A 193 -9.70 20.72 -13.13
N ASP A 194 -9.99 21.22 -14.33
CA ASP A 194 -9.00 21.28 -15.40
C ASP A 194 -8.12 22.52 -15.21
N ARG A 195 -6.84 22.28 -14.94
CA ARG A 195 -5.82 23.33 -14.76
C ARG A 195 -4.78 23.19 -15.86
N PRO A 196 -5.02 23.81 -17.02
CA PRO A 196 -4.13 23.71 -18.18
C PRO A 196 -2.71 24.21 -17.92
N GLU A 197 -2.51 25.08 -16.97
CA GLU A 197 -1.20 25.57 -16.53
C GLU A 197 -0.40 24.59 -15.67
N GLU A 198 -1.04 23.60 -15.06
CA GLU A 198 -0.37 22.55 -14.30
C GLU A 198 0.02 21.39 -15.22
N ASN A 199 1.07 21.58 -16.00
CA ASN A 199 1.65 20.51 -16.78
C ASN A 199 2.64 19.71 -15.91
N VAL A 200 2.65 18.40 -16.12
CA VAL A 200 3.77 17.58 -15.68
C VAL A 200 4.99 17.96 -16.49
N ASP A 201 6.16 17.71 -15.94
CA ASP A 201 7.45 17.85 -16.57
C ASP A 201 7.41 17.62 -18.10
N VAL A 202 8.26 18.34 -18.81
CA VAL A 202 8.38 18.34 -20.27
C VAL A 202 8.57 16.93 -20.87
N LEU A 203 9.12 16.01 -20.10
CA LEU A 203 9.30 14.60 -20.49
C LEU A 203 7.98 13.89 -20.78
N PHE A 204 6.90 14.26 -20.10
CA PHE A 204 5.63 13.57 -20.20
C PHE A 204 4.60 14.35 -21.02
N GLY A 205 4.74 15.66 -21.13
CA GLY A 205 3.83 16.51 -21.90
C GLY A 205 2.36 16.44 -21.46
N ASN A 206 2.09 15.82 -20.29
CA ASN A 206 0.75 15.61 -19.79
C ASN A 206 0.34 16.74 -18.84
N ARG A 207 -0.95 17.00 -18.78
CA ARG A 207 -1.54 17.86 -17.75
C ARG A 207 -1.86 17.03 -16.52
N ILE A 208 -1.76 17.64 -15.35
CA ILE A 208 -2.24 17.04 -14.12
C ILE A 208 -3.77 17.20 -14.10
N PRO A 209 -4.54 16.10 -14.16
CA PRO A 209 -5.99 16.18 -14.30
C PRO A 209 -6.70 16.61 -13.01
N MET A 210 -6.04 16.45 -11.87
CA MET A 210 -6.56 16.86 -10.57
C MET A 210 -5.44 17.01 -9.55
N GLY A 211 -5.66 17.86 -8.55
CA GLY A 211 -4.73 18.04 -7.44
C GLY A 211 -4.94 17.07 -6.30
N PHE A 212 -3.95 17.00 -5.43
CA PHE A 212 -4.04 16.34 -4.14
C PHE A 212 -4.95 17.14 -3.19
N SER A 213 -5.73 16.47 -2.35
CA SER A 213 -6.52 17.11 -1.30
C SER A 213 -6.57 16.26 -0.02
N ARG A 214 -6.21 16.87 1.11
CA ARG A 214 -6.34 16.28 2.43
C ARG A 214 -7.80 16.02 2.84
N ASP A 215 -8.76 16.69 2.22
CA ASP A 215 -10.18 16.45 2.47
C ASP A 215 -10.70 15.16 1.83
N ARG A 216 -9.88 14.54 0.99
CA ARG A 216 -10.23 13.30 0.27
C ARG A 216 -9.44 12.09 0.70
N VAL A 217 -8.34 12.27 1.43
CA VAL A 217 -7.45 11.21 1.87
C VAL A 217 -7.05 11.39 3.33
N ARG A 218 -6.78 10.31 4.02
CA ARG A 218 -6.13 10.34 5.31
C ARG A 218 -4.63 10.25 5.12
N VAL A 219 -3.91 11.33 5.35
CA VAL A 219 -2.46 11.36 5.26
C VAL A 219 -1.87 10.59 6.44
N LEU A 220 -0.97 9.67 6.11
CA LEU A 220 -0.22 8.86 7.07
C LEU A 220 1.14 9.47 7.40
N MET A 221 1.81 10.02 6.39
CA MET A 221 3.13 10.64 6.53
C MET A 221 3.28 11.83 5.58
N SER A 222 4.00 12.84 6.04
CA SER A 222 4.45 14.00 5.24
C SER A 222 5.91 14.30 5.53
N ILE A 223 6.57 15.11 4.68
CA ILE A 223 7.92 15.61 4.97
C ILE A 223 7.84 16.52 6.19
N ASP A 224 8.68 16.26 7.18
CA ASP A 224 8.93 17.19 8.29
C ASP A 224 9.93 18.25 7.82
N THR A 225 9.43 19.42 7.45
CA THR A 225 10.26 20.51 6.94
C THR A 225 11.07 21.22 8.03
N GLU A 226 10.78 20.95 9.31
CA GLU A 226 11.58 21.48 10.44
C GLU A 226 12.79 20.59 10.73
N LEU A 227 12.65 19.27 10.53
CA LEU A 227 13.70 18.30 10.81
C LEU A 227 14.50 17.89 9.58
N THR A 228 13.96 18.08 8.37
CA THR A 228 14.68 17.82 7.11
C THR A 228 15.65 18.95 6.83
N ASP A 229 16.88 18.62 6.46
CA ASP A 229 17.80 19.59 5.89
C ASP A 229 17.29 20.02 4.52
N LEU A 230 16.96 21.32 4.38
CA LEU A 230 16.39 21.88 3.16
C LEU A 230 17.45 22.54 2.26
N ASP A 231 18.72 22.51 2.61
CA ASP A 231 19.78 23.10 1.82
C ASP A 231 19.86 22.46 0.43
N GLY A 232 19.69 23.29 -0.60
CA GLY A 232 19.64 22.85 -1.99
C GLY A 232 18.36 22.13 -2.40
N LEU A 233 17.29 22.20 -1.61
CA LEU A 233 15.93 21.76 -1.93
C LEU A 233 15.04 22.97 -2.22
N GLU A 234 15.20 23.58 -3.38
CA GLU A 234 14.45 24.79 -3.77
C GLU A 234 12.94 24.57 -3.90
N GLU A 235 12.53 23.30 -4.09
CA GLU A 235 11.13 22.91 -4.27
C GLU A 235 10.37 22.82 -2.94
N ILE A 236 11.08 22.81 -1.80
CA ILE A 236 10.49 22.68 -0.47
C ILE A 236 10.70 23.97 0.31
N VAL A 237 9.62 24.47 0.90
CA VAL A 237 9.69 25.60 1.83
C VAL A 237 9.35 25.15 3.24
N ARG A 238 10.04 25.73 4.22
CA ARG A 238 9.78 25.45 5.64
C ARG A 238 8.33 25.80 5.99
N GLY A 239 7.68 24.91 6.73
CA GLY A 239 6.26 25.04 7.05
C GLY A 239 5.29 24.64 5.92
N GLY A 240 5.82 24.23 4.75
CA GLY A 240 4.99 23.73 3.65
C GLY A 240 4.42 22.34 3.93
N ASP A 241 3.39 21.97 3.17
CA ASP A 241 2.70 20.68 3.28
C ASP A 241 3.10 19.74 2.12
N TYR A 242 3.77 18.63 2.47
CA TYR A 242 4.32 17.67 1.49
C TYR A 242 3.96 16.23 1.89
N PRO A 243 2.70 15.79 1.68
CA PRO A 243 2.27 14.43 1.99
C PRO A 243 3.04 13.41 1.15
N GLN A 244 3.38 12.25 1.74
CA GLN A 244 4.16 11.20 1.07
C GLN A 244 3.49 9.84 1.14
N SER A 245 2.56 9.63 2.07
CA SER A 245 1.77 8.41 2.14
C SER A 245 0.39 8.72 2.67
N TRP A 246 -0.62 8.04 2.12
CA TRP A 246 -2.01 8.21 2.52
C TRP A 246 -2.85 6.97 2.23
N VAL A 247 -4.05 6.98 2.80
CA VAL A 247 -5.10 5.99 2.57
C VAL A 247 -6.43 6.68 2.31
N ARG A 248 -7.31 5.96 1.63
CA ARG A 248 -8.71 6.36 1.48
C ARG A 248 -9.60 5.16 1.22
N GLU A 249 -10.87 5.29 1.54
CA GLU A 249 -11.92 4.42 1.03
C GLU A 249 -12.43 4.95 -0.31
N TYR A 250 -12.72 4.05 -1.24
CA TYR A 250 -13.31 4.37 -2.53
C TYR A 250 -14.44 3.37 -2.83
N GLY A 251 -15.68 3.82 -2.72
CA GLY A 251 -16.83 2.92 -2.70
C GLY A 251 -16.75 1.97 -1.50
N ARG A 252 -16.67 0.66 -1.76
CA ARG A 252 -16.46 -0.37 -0.74
C ARG A 252 -15.01 -0.82 -0.60
N GLY A 253 -14.15 -0.35 -1.50
CA GLY A 253 -12.74 -0.73 -1.54
C GLY A 253 -11.83 0.26 -0.80
N ARG A 254 -10.55 -0.09 -0.75
CA ARG A 254 -9.51 0.62 0.01
C ARG A 254 -8.33 0.93 -0.91
N SER A 255 -7.80 2.14 -0.83
CA SER A 255 -6.62 2.57 -1.59
C SER A 255 -5.55 3.07 -0.64
N PHE A 256 -4.38 2.46 -0.70
CA PHE A 256 -3.16 2.90 -0.01
C PHE A 256 -2.14 3.38 -1.04
N TYR A 257 -1.49 4.48 -0.73
CA TYR A 257 -0.39 5.01 -1.54
C TYR A 257 0.81 5.40 -0.68
N THR A 258 2.01 5.18 -1.23
CA THR A 258 3.27 5.71 -0.70
C THR A 258 4.19 6.15 -1.85
N SER A 259 4.82 7.33 -1.72
CA SER A 259 5.83 7.80 -2.68
C SER A 259 7.15 7.08 -2.58
N LEU A 260 7.40 6.39 -1.46
CA LEU A 260 8.63 5.63 -1.23
C LEU A 260 8.75 4.47 -2.20
N GLY A 261 9.96 4.01 -2.45
CA GLY A 261 10.21 2.83 -3.28
C GLY A 261 11.10 3.07 -4.48
N HIS A 262 11.68 4.27 -4.64
CA HIS A 262 12.60 4.56 -5.75
C HIS A 262 13.88 3.74 -5.69
N ARG A 263 14.46 3.58 -4.51
CA ARG A 263 15.74 2.89 -4.35
C ARG A 263 15.58 1.39 -4.29
N ASP A 264 16.49 0.67 -4.97
CA ASP A 264 16.50 -0.79 -5.04
C ASP A 264 16.74 -1.43 -3.67
N ASP A 265 17.66 -0.87 -2.91
CA ASP A 265 18.16 -1.45 -1.66
C ASP A 265 17.17 -1.41 -0.49
N ILE A 266 16.22 -0.45 -0.48
CA ILE A 266 15.20 -0.42 0.57
C ILE A 266 14.24 -1.60 0.50
N TRP A 267 14.04 -2.18 -0.69
CA TRP A 267 13.19 -3.35 -0.89
C TRP A 267 13.75 -4.62 -0.25
N SER A 268 15.08 -4.75 -0.19
CA SER A 268 15.73 -5.93 0.36
C SER A 268 16.26 -5.76 1.78
N ASN A 269 16.65 -4.53 2.15
CA ASN A 269 17.47 -4.29 3.33
C ASN A 269 16.80 -3.44 4.42
N ASP A 270 15.67 -2.77 4.12
CA ASP A 270 15.01 -1.92 5.12
C ASP A 270 13.78 -2.60 5.73
N PRO A 271 13.88 -3.11 6.97
CA PRO A 271 12.75 -3.77 7.63
C PRO A 271 11.63 -2.79 7.99
N VAL A 272 11.92 -1.50 8.15
CA VAL A 272 10.91 -0.48 8.46
C VAL A 272 10.09 -0.16 7.22
N PHE A 273 10.76 0.02 6.08
CA PHE A 273 10.09 0.16 4.79
C PHE A 273 9.23 -1.07 4.46
N ARG A 274 9.78 -2.28 4.66
CA ARG A 274 8.99 -3.53 4.53
C ARG A 274 7.72 -3.48 5.37
N ALA A 275 7.83 -3.14 6.64
CA ALA A 275 6.70 -3.11 7.56
C ALA A 275 5.66 -2.06 7.14
N HIS A 276 6.10 -0.90 6.63
CA HIS A 276 5.23 0.14 6.08
C HIS A 276 4.43 -0.37 4.88
N VAL A 277 5.11 -0.92 3.87
CA VAL A 277 4.46 -1.42 2.64
C VAL A 277 3.55 -2.60 2.94
N VAL A 278 4.00 -3.58 3.73
CA VAL A 278 3.20 -4.75 4.12
C VAL A 278 1.96 -4.32 4.90
N GLY A 279 2.08 -3.38 5.84
CA GLY A 279 0.94 -2.83 6.58
C GLY A 279 -0.09 -2.18 5.67
N GLY A 280 0.36 -1.41 4.66
CA GLY A 280 -0.50 -0.82 3.64
C GLY A 280 -1.20 -1.87 2.76
N ILE A 281 -0.47 -2.90 2.30
CA ILE A 281 -1.05 -4.02 1.54
C ILE A 281 -2.10 -4.75 2.37
N ARG A 282 -1.79 -5.12 3.61
CA ARG A 282 -2.70 -5.86 4.49
C ARG A 282 -3.99 -5.08 4.77
N TRP A 283 -3.86 -3.76 4.98
CA TRP A 283 -5.02 -2.89 5.15
C TRP A 283 -5.86 -2.83 3.86
N ALA A 284 -5.24 -2.63 2.70
CA ALA A 284 -5.94 -2.57 1.42
C ALA A 284 -6.66 -3.89 1.09
N LEU A 285 -6.08 -5.04 1.44
CA LEU A 285 -6.66 -6.37 1.27
C LEU A 285 -7.72 -6.73 2.33
N GLY A 286 -7.98 -5.86 3.30
CA GLY A 286 -8.92 -6.15 4.39
C GLY A 286 -8.44 -7.20 5.39
N LEU A 287 -7.14 -7.46 5.46
CA LEU A 287 -6.51 -8.35 6.45
C LEU A 287 -6.29 -7.64 7.79
N GLU A 288 -6.26 -6.33 7.79
CA GLU A 288 -6.17 -5.49 8.98
C GLU A 288 -7.12 -4.29 8.86
N ASP A 289 -7.66 -3.85 9.98
CA ASP A 289 -8.47 -2.64 10.06
C ASP A 289 -7.60 -1.41 10.33
N GLY A 290 -8.07 -0.27 9.86
CA GLY A 290 -7.45 1.03 10.05
C GLY A 290 -8.38 2.13 9.55
N ASP A 291 -8.36 3.26 10.22
CA ASP A 291 -9.20 4.41 9.87
C ASP A 291 -8.64 5.11 8.61
N ALA A 292 -9.50 5.36 7.65
CA ALA A 292 -9.19 6.10 6.41
C ALA A 292 -9.96 7.43 6.32
N THR A 293 -10.67 7.84 7.39
CA THR A 293 -11.40 9.09 7.43
C THR A 293 -10.43 10.28 7.26
N PRO A 294 -10.63 11.14 6.27
CA PRO A 294 -9.80 12.33 6.09
C PRO A 294 -9.78 13.20 7.35
N ARG A 295 -8.62 13.79 7.65
CA ARG A 295 -8.47 14.69 8.81
C ARG A 295 -8.53 16.18 8.42
N GLY A 296 -8.70 16.49 7.11
CA GLY A 296 -8.68 17.86 6.61
C GLY A 296 -7.27 18.48 6.55
N ALA A 297 -7.20 19.74 6.16
CA ALA A 297 -5.98 20.55 6.23
C ALA A 297 -5.62 20.82 7.70
N ARG A 298 -4.33 20.87 8.01
CA ARG A 298 -3.81 21.31 9.31
C ARG A 298 -3.68 22.81 9.37
#